data_d97cd2826d0a98e99bca862427b89452
#
_entry.id   d97cd2826d0a98e99bca862427b89452
#
_cell.length_a   1.000
_cell.length_b   1.000
_cell.length_c   1.000
_cell.angle_alpha   90.00
_cell.angle_beta   90.00
_cell.angle_gamma   90.00
#
_symmetry.space_group_name_H-M   'P 1'
#
loop_
_entity.id
_entity.type
_entity.pdbx_description
1 polymer ?
#
loop_
_entity_poly.entity_id
_entity_poly.type
_entity_poly.pdbx_seq_one_letter_code
_entity_poly.pdbx_strand_id
1 'polypeptide(L)'
;MESKVLEVKDFQVRSYRPSDRDSVRALCCETGFLGKAIDPVFEDRELFADFLTDYYLRHEPGSAFVVTKNDIVHGYLLGAHHLSSHRFHSLLQIFNFLPKVVWRYLGYRPESRRYIHWLISKAWREVPVAPRRAMMMR
;
A
#
# COMPACT_ATOMS: atom_id res chain seq x y z
N MET A 1 -3.78 -15.55 -25.35
CA MET A 1 -4.22 -14.83 -24.13
C MET A 1 -4.85 -13.53 -24.57
N GLU A 2 -6.17 -13.52 -24.73
CA GLU A 2 -6.88 -12.30 -25.12
C GLU A 2 -6.87 -11.33 -23.96
N SER A 3 -6.16 -10.22 -24.12
CA SER A 3 -6.33 -9.05 -23.28
C SER A 3 -7.75 -8.51 -23.48
N LYS A 4 -8.63 -8.81 -22.57
CA LYS A 4 -9.96 -8.24 -22.51
C LYS A 4 -9.78 -6.73 -22.30
N VAL A 5 -9.76 -5.98 -23.37
CA VAL A 5 -9.80 -4.51 -23.32
C VAL A 5 -11.14 -4.16 -22.65
N LEU A 6 -11.09 -3.78 -21.38
CA LEU A 6 -12.26 -3.30 -20.66
C LEU A 6 -12.65 -1.98 -21.30
N GLU A 7 -13.85 -1.92 -21.89
CA GLU A 7 -14.38 -0.65 -22.39
C GLU A 7 -14.47 0.37 -21.26
N VAL A 8 -13.76 1.46 -21.42
CA VAL A 8 -13.63 2.55 -20.43
C VAL A 8 -14.96 3.26 -20.15
N LYS A 9 -15.96 3.09 -21.01
CA LYS A 9 -17.24 3.80 -20.96
C LYS A 9 -18.06 3.65 -19.67
N ASP A 10 -17.86 2.55 -18.92
CA ASP A 10 -18.68 2.27 -17.75
C ASP A 10 -17.94 2.50 -16.41
N PHE A 11 -16.68 2.93 -16.45
CA PHE A 11 -15.88 3.17 -15.26
C PHE A 11 -15.96 4.64 -14.84
N GLN A 12 -16.17 4.85 -13.54
CA GLN A 12 -16.18 6.16 -12.91
C GLN A 12 -15.01 6.30 -11.94
N VAL A 13 -14.28 7.41 -12.03
CA VAL A 13 -13.27 7.78 -11.05
C VAL A 13 -13.91 8.74 -10.06
N ARG A 14 -13.82 8.41 -8.76
CA ARG A 14 -14.33 9.28 -7.70
C ARG A 14 -13.40 9.28 -6.49
N SER A 15 -13.58 10.26 -5.61
CA SER A 15 -12.89 10.28 -4.34
C SER A 15 -13.26 9.06 -3.49
N TYR A 16 -12.28 8.61 -2.73
CA TYR A 16 -12.44 7.53 -1.74
C TYR A 16 -13.48 7.89 -0.69
N ARG A 17 -14.21 6.89 -0.23
CA ARG A 17 -15.15 6.97 0.89
C ARG A 17 -14.78 5.90 1.93
N PRO A 18 -15.04 6.11 3.23
CA PRO A 18 -14.77 5.10 4.27
C PRO A 18 -15.38 3.72 3.98
N SER A 19 -16.52 3.68 3.28
CA SER A 19 -17.17 2.43 2.85
C SER A 19 -16.36 1.61 1.82
N ASP A 20 -15.40 2.24 1.12
CA ASP A 20 -14.56 1.58 0.14
C ASP A 20 -13.33 0.90 0.77
N ARG A 21 -13.10 1.12 2.06
CA ARG A 21 -11.88 0.69 2.77
C ARG A 21 -11.56 -0.78 2.57
N ASP A 22 -12.54 -1.63 2.80
CA ASP A 22 -12.34 -3.07 2.72
C ASP A 22 -12.08 -3.54 1.28
N SER A 23 -12.77 -2.93 0.31
CA SER A 23 -12.56 -3.18 -1.12
C SER A 23 -11.16 -2.76 -1.58
N VAL A 24 -10.67 -1.58 -1.16
CA VAL A 24 -9.32 -1.11 -1.47
C VAL A 24 -8.27 -2.04 -0.86
N ARG A 25 -8.44 -2.46 0.39
CA ARG A 25 -7.54 -3.38 1.09
C ARG A 25 -7.51 -4.77 0.44
N ALA A 26 -8.68 -5.30 0.09
CA ALA A 26 -8.79 -6.56 -0.62
C ALA A 26 -8.05 -6.50 -1.98
N LEU A 27 -8.32 -5.45 -2.75
CA LEU A 27 -7.69 -5.24 -4.06
C LEU A 27 -6.17 -5.05 -3.94
N CYS A 28 -5.70 -4.37 -2.88
CA CYS A 28 -4.27 -4.25 -2.57
C CYS A 28 -3.62 -5.63 -2.40
N CYS A 29 -4.27 -6.54 -1.69
CA CYS A 29 -3.76 -7.90 -1.51
C CYS A 29 -3.85 -8.75 -2.79
N GLU A 30 -4.91 -8.60 -3.58
CA GLU A 30 -5.10 -9.33 -4.84
C GLU A 30 -4.11 -8.92 -5.94
N THR A 31 -3.55 -7.72 -5.87
CA THR A 31 -2.63 -7.18 -6.87
C THR A 31 -1.22 -6.94 -6.32
N GLY A 32 -0.97 -7.25 -5.07
CA GLY A 32 0.23 -6.87 -4.32
C GLY A 32 1.54 -7.47 -4.83
N PHE A 33 1.48 -8.55 -5.60
CA PHE A 33 2.66 -9.18 -6.19
C PHE A 33 2.62 -9.14 -7.72
N LEU A 34 3.15 -8.05 -8.29
CA LEU A 34 3.23 -7.86 -9.75
C LEU A 34 1.88 -8.05 -10.46
N GLY A 35 0.80 -7.53 -9.87
CA GLY A 35 -0.55 -7.68 -10.39
C GLY A 35 -1.22 -9.03 -10.05
N LYS A 36 -0.62 -9.82 -9.16
CA LYS A 36 -1.16 -11.08 -8.63
C LYS A 36 -1.34 -11.01 -7.13
N ALA A 37 -2.08 -11.96 -6.58
CA ALA A 37 -2.28 -12.07 -5.13
C ALA A 37 -0.95 -12.21 -4.38
N ILE A 38 -0.88 -11.58 -3.21
CA ILE A 38 0.33 -11.56 -2.36
C ILE A 38 0.58 -12.88 -1.64
N ASP A 39 -0.43 -13.73 -1.51
CA ASP A 39 -0.41 -14.93 -0.65
C ASP A 39 0.79 -15.87 -0.86
N PRO A 40 1.29 -16.12 -2.09
CA PRO A 40 2.46 -16.97 -2.29
C PRO A 40 3.75 -16.40 -1.70
N VAL A 41 3.81 -15.07 -1.51
CA VAL A 41 5.00 -14.35 -1.05
C VAL A 41 4.88 -13.93 0.40
N PHE A 42 3.68 -13.49 0.81
CA PHE A 42 3.40 -13.03 2.16
C PHE A 42 1.98 -13.41 2.58
N GLU A 43 1.86 -14.22 3.62
CA GLU A 43 0.58 -14.80 4.07
C GLU A 43 -0.30 -13.85 4.89
N ASP A 44 0.28 -12.81 5.51
CA ASP A 44 -0.46 -11.88 6.36
C ASP A 44 -1.04 -10.72 5.55
N ARG A 45 -2.21 -10.98 4.95
CA ARG A 45 -2.92 -10.00 4.11
C ARG A 45 -3.30 -8.73 4.86
N GLU A 46 -3.69 -8.84 6.14
CA GLU A 46 -4.06 -7.68 6.94
C GLU A 46 -2.87 -6.77 7.18
N LEU A 47 -1.75 -7.34 7.62
CA LEU A 47 -0.53 -6.58 7.86
C LEU A 47 -0.02 -5.92 6.57
N PHE A 48 -0.11 -6.63 5.43
CA PHE A 48 0.27 -6.11 4.12
C PHE A 48 -0.60 -4.93 3.70
N ALA A 49 -1.92 -5.07 3.80
CA ALA A 49 -2.87 -4.01 3.46
C ALA A 49 -2.73 -2.81 4.40
N ASP A 50 -2.58 -3.03 5.70
CA ASP A 50 -2.36 -1.97 6.68
C ASP A 50 -1.10 -1.15 6.34
N PHE A 51 0.01 -1.84 6.09
CA PHE A 51 1.27 -1.17 5.79
C PHE A 51 1.19 -0.27 4.54
N LEU A 52 0.50 -0.73 3.50
CA LEU A 52 0.44 -0.02 2.22
C LEU A 52 -0.69 1.01 2.13
N THR A 53 -1.80 0.82 2.83
CA THR A 53 -3.00 1.64 2.60
C THR A 53 -3.43 2.47 3.80
N ASP A 54 -3.15 2.04 5.04
CA ASP A 54 -3.75 2.60 6.24
C ASP A 54 -3.46 4.10 6.41
N TYR A 55 -2.23 4.54 6.14
CA TYR A 55 -1.87 5.95 6.21
C TYR A 55 -2.76 6.82 5.32
N TYR A 56 -2.88 6.46 4.05
CA TYR A 56 -3.62 7.25 3.05
C TYR A 56 -5.11 7.27 3.36
N LEU A 57 -5.68 6.12 3.72
CA LEU A 57 -7.11 5.99 3.94
C LEU A 57 -7.57 6.67 5.23
N ARG A 58 -6.69 6.82 6.23
CA ARG A 58 -7.02 7.47 7.52
C ARG A 58 -6.58 8.92 7.60
N HIS A 59 -5.40 9.25 7.11
CA HIS A 59 -4.78 10.56 7.32
C HIS A 59 -4.87 11.48 6.11
N GLU A 60 -4.91 10.91 4.90
CA GLU A 60 -5.01 11.68 3.66
C GLU A 60 -6.12 11.17 2.71
N PRO A 61 -7.36 10.96 3.20
CA PRO A 61 -8.44 10.41 2.37
C PRO A 61 -8.79 11.32 1.18
N GLY A 62 -8.52 12.61 1.27
CA GLY A 62 -8.71 13.57 0.18
C GLY A 62 -7.79 13.36 -1.03
N SER A 63 -6.69 12.61 -0.84
CA SER A 63 -5.73 12.24 -1.90
C SER A 63 -5.90 10.80 -2.36
N ALA A 64 -6.96 10.14 -1.94
CA ALA A 64 -7.30 8.78 -2.33
C ALA A 64 -8.47 8.79 -3.31
N PHE A 65 -8.33 8.03 -4.41
CA PHE A 65 -9.35 7.90 -5.46
C PHE A 65 -9.61 6.43 -5.72
N VAL A 66 -10.83 6.13 -6.11
CA VAL A 66 -11.24 4.78 -6.53
C VAL A 66 -11.86 4.81 -7.92
N VAL A 67 -11.64 3.74 -8.65
CA VAL A 67 -12.31 3.47 -9.92
C VAL A 67 -13.41 2.47 -9.66
N THR A 68 -14.64 2.84 -9.99
CA THR A 68 -15.81 2.00 -9.75
C THR A 68 -16.56 1.70 -11.05
N LYS A 69 -17.20 0.53 -11.08
CA LYS A 69 -18.19 0.14 -12.07
C LYS A 69 -19.33 -0.54 -11.34
N ASN A 70 -20.56 -0.04 -11.53
CA ASN A 70 -21.77 -0.52 -10.80
C ASN A 70 -21.53 -0.52 -9.27
N ASP A 71 -20.95 0.57 -8.73
CA ASP A 71 -20.58 0.74 -7.32
C ASP A 71 -19.54 -0.26 -6.77
N ILE A 72 -19.02 -1.16 -7.60
CA ILE A 72 -17.94 -2.07 -7.23
C ILE A 72 -16.59 -1.39 -7.50
N VAL A 73 -15.66 -1.43 -6.53
CA VAL A 73 -14.30 -0.90 -6.66
C VAL A 73 -13.46 -1.86 -7.51
N HIS A 74 -12.93 -1.37 -8.62
CA HIS A 74 -12.07 -2.11 -9.55
C HIS A 74 -10.63 -1.62 -9.55
N GLY A 75 -10.36 -0.44 -8.99
CA GLY A 75 -9.04 0.14 -8.91
C GLY A 75 -8.97 1.23 -7.86
N TYR A 76 -7.75 1.58 -7.45
CA TYR A 76 -7.52 2.68 -6.52
C TYR A 76 -6.22 3.40 -6.83
N LEU A 77 -6.14 4.67 -6.41
CA LEU A 77 -4.96 5.50 -6.43
C LEU A 77 -4.81 6.15 -5.05
N LEU A 78 -3.66 6.00 -4.45
CA LEU A 78 -3.32 6.62 -3.16
C LEU A 78 -2.17 7.60 -3.36
N GLY A 79 -2.34 8.82 -2.89
CA GLY A 79 -1.34 9.88 -2.98
C GLY A 79 -1.04 10.49 -1.63
N ALA A 80 0.20 10.94 -1.43
CA ALA A 80 0.61 11.70 -0.26
C ALA A 80 0.84 13.16 -0.63
N HIS A 81 0.10 14.07 0.00
CA HIS A 81 0.32 15.52 -0.15
C HIS A 81 1.50 16.02 0.69
N HIS A 82 1.67 15.45 1.87
CA HIS A 82 2.67 15.89 2.83
C HIS A 82 3.73 14.83 3.07
N LEU A 83 4.80 14.87 2.28
CA LEU A 83 5.89 13.89 2.36
C LEU A 83 6.56 13.82 3.74
N SER A 84 6.66 14.93 4.46
CA SER A 84 7.20 14.98 5.83
C SER A 84 6.30 14.25 6.84
N SER A 85 4.99 14.49 6.78
CA SER A 85 3.99 13.77 7.59
C SER A 85 3.99 12.28 7.28
N HIS A 86 4.03 11.93 6.00
CA HIS A 86 4.09 10.53 5.57
C HIS A 86 5.32 9.80 6.16
N ARG A 87 6.51 10.40 6.09
CA ARG A 87 7.74 9.81 6.65
C ARG A 87 7.66 9.62 8.16
N PHE A 88 7.13 10.60 8.88
CA PHE A 88 6.96 10.50 10.33
C PHE A 88 5.95 9.41 10.70
N HIS A 89 4.80 9.35 10.02
CA HIS A 89 3.81 8.30 10.23
C HIS A 89 4.34 6.91 9.84
N SER A 90 5.12 6.80 8.77
CA SER A 90 5.74 5.53 8.38
C SER A 90 6.68 5.00 9.47
N LEU A 91 7.45 5.88 10.12
CA LEU A 91 8.29 5.50 11.27
C LEU A 91 7.43 5.05 12.46
N LEU A 92 6.39 5.79 12.81
CA LEU A 92 5.47 5.41 13.88
C LEU A 92 4.74 4.08 13.56
N GLN A 93 4.35 3.88 12.31
CA GLN A 93 3.76 2.60 11.88
C GLN A 93 4.74 1.45 12.08
N ILE A 94 6.02 1.60 11.74
CA ILE A 94 7.03 0.56 11.98
C ILE A 94 7.06 0.18 13.47
N PHE A 95 7.04 1.16 14.39
CA PHE A 95 6.98 0.88 15.82
C PHE A 95 5.69 0.18 16.26
N ASN A 96 4.55 0.52 15.67
CA ASN A 96 3.27 -0.13 15.96
C ASN A 96 3.15 -1.52 15.35
N PHE A 97 3.78 -1.77 14.20
CA PHE A 97 3.80 -3.06 13.54
C PHE A 97 4.85 -4.01 14.11
N LEU A 98 5.96 -3.47 14.64
CA LEU A 98 7.07 -4.27 15.12
C LEU A 98 6.65 -5.35 16.15
N PRO A 99 5.87 -5.03 17.20
CA PRO A 99 5.42 -6.06 18.15
C PRO A 99 4.49 -7.10 17.50
N LYS A 100 3.63 -6.67 16.58
CA LYS A 100 2.75 -7.60 15.83
C LYS A 100 3.55 -8.52 14.93
N VAL A 101 4.53 -7.96 14.20
CA VAL A 101 5.43 -8.74 13.33
C VAL A 101 6.26 -9.71 14.16
N VAL A 102 6.89 -9.27 15.26
CA VAL A 102 7.72 -10.11 16.13
C VAL A 102 6.92 -11.27 16.71
N TRP A 103 5.72 -11.00 17.22
CA TRP A 103 4.85 -12.04 17.78
C TRP A 103 4.41 -13.06 16.72
N ARG A 104 4.06 -12.60 15.52
CA ARG A 104 3.60 -13.45 14.41
C ARG A 104 4.75 -14.10 13.64
N TYR A 105 5.96 -13.52 13.68
CA TYR A 105 7.13 -13.96 12.91
C TYR A 105 7.47 -15.45 13.13
N LEU A 106 7.32 -15.94 14.35
CA LEU A 106 7.60 -17.35 14.66
C LEU A 106 6.62 -18.31 13.98
N GLY A 107 5.40 -17.86 13.71
CA GLY A 107 4.36 -18.62 13.02
C GLY A 107 4.38 -18.51 11.50
N TYR A 108 5.16 -17.58 10.93
CA TYR A 108 5.17 -17.37 9.47
C TYR A 108 5.92 -18.47 8.74
N ARG A 109 5.41 -18.77 7.53
CA ARG A 109 6.08 -19.66 6.58
C ARG A 109 7.45 -19.12 6.15
N PRO A 110 8.40 -19.98 5.72
CA PRO A 110 9.73 -19.56 5.29
C PRO A 110 9.72 -18.50 4.20
N GLU A 111 8.75 -18.52 3.28
CA GLU A 111 8.57 -17.57 2.20
C GLU A 111 8.26 -16.17 2.75
N SER A 112 7.33 -16.07 3.70
CA SER A 112 6.96 -14.81 4.35
C SER A 112 8.14 -14.21 5.13
N ARG A 113 8.93 -15.06 5.80
CA ARG A 113 10.15 -14.60 6.49
C ARG A 113 11.20 -14.06 5.53
N ARG A 114 11.42 -14.72 4.38
CA ARG A 114 12.31 -14.23 3.31
C ARG A 114 11.87 -12.87 2.79
N TYR A 115 10.56 -12.71 2.57
CA TYR A 115 9.99 -11.45 2.11
C TYR A 115 10.23 -10.31 3.11
N ILE A 116 10.01 -10.55 4.41
CA ILE A 116 10.30 -9.57 5.47
C ILE A 116 11.78 -9.20 5.49
N HIS A 117 12.68 -10.18 5.44
CA HIS A 117 14.13 -9.92 5.37
C HIS A 117 14.52 -9.11 4.14
N TRP A 118 13.97 -9.46 2.98
CA TRP A 118 14.19 -8.70 1.76
C TRP A 118 13.68 -7.27 1.89
N LEU A 119 12.47 -7.06 2.42
CA LEU A 119 11.87 -5.75 2.63
C LEU A 119 12.74 -4.88 3.55
N ILE A 120 13.18 -5.43 4.67
CA ILE A 120 14.07 -4.73 5.61
C ILE A 120 15.39 -4.37 4.93
N SER A 121 16.01 -5.29 4.20
CA SER A 121 17.28 -5.05 3.52
C SER A 121 17.19 -3.97 2.43
N LYS A 122 16.05 -3.89 1.75
CA LYS A 122 15.76 -2.87 0.73
C LYS A 122 15.44 -1.52 1.36
N ALA A 123 14.63 -1.49 2.43
CA ALA A 123 14.29 -0.25 3.13
C ALA A 123 15.53 0.51 3.61
N TRP A 124 16.58 -0.19 4.02
CA TRP A 124 17.86 0.42 4.40
C TRP A 124 18.67 0.96 3.22
N ARG A 125 18.50 0.39 2.01
CA ARG A 125 19.23 0.81 0.80
C ARG A 125 18.56 1.92 0.01
N GLU A 126 17.24 1.99 0.06
CA GLU A 126 16.42 2.89 -0.76
C GLU A 126 15.85 4.08 0.01
N VAL A 127 16.43 4.45 1.18
CA VAL A 127 16.15 5.76 1.76
C VAL A 127 16.76 6.81 0.82
N PRO A 128 15.98 7.50 -0.03
CA PRO A 128 16.52 8.54 -0.88
C PRO A 128 17.01 9.64 0.06
N VAL A 129 18.31 9.80 0.17
CA VAL A 129 18.87 11.02 0.71
C VAL A 129 18.53 12.10 -0.31
N ALA A 130 17.44 12.82 -0.08
CA ALA A 130 17.08 13.95 -0.92
C ALA A 130 18.32 14.87 -0.98
N PRO A 131 18.85 15.17 -2.18
CA PRO A 131 19.99 16.04 -2.27
C PRO A 131 19.59 17.41 -1.70
N ARG A 132 20.31 17.87 -0.68
CA ARG A 132 20.12 19.15 0.00
C ARG A 132 20.25 20.39 -0.93
N ARG A 133 20.38 20.21 -2.24
CA ARG A 133 20.61 21.29 -3.22
C ARG A 133 19.40 21.81 -3.96
N ALA A 134 18.20 21.29 -3.75
CA ALA A 134 17.01 21.81 -4.44
C ALA A 134 16.24 22.91 -3.66
N MET A 135 16.79 23.41 -2.54
CA MET A 135 16.12 24.40 -1.70
C MET A 135 16.86 25.76 -1.65
N MET A 136 17.68 26.04 -2.66
CA MET A 136 18.35 27.35 -2.80
C MET A 136 18.23 27.89 -4.23
N MET A 137 17.00 28.02 -4.72
CA MET A 137 16.68 28.95 -5.80
C MET A 137 15.26 29.47 -5.61
N ARG A 138 15.26 30.65 -4.93
CA ARG A 138 14.22 31.63 -4.64
C ARG A 138 13.40 31.43 -3.37
#